data_589c0b991b99c2e4b47e1c668039cc9f
#
_entry.id   589c0b991b99c2e4b47e1c668039cc9f
#
_cell.length_a   1.000
_cell.length_b   1.000
_cell.length_c   1.000
_cell.angle_alpha   90.00
_cell.angle_beta   90.00
_cell.angle_gamma   90.00
#
_symmetry.space_group_name_H-M   'P 1'
#
loop_
_entity.id
_entity.type
_entity.pdbx_description
1 polymer ?
#
loop_
_entity_poly.entity_id
_entity_poly.type
_entity_poly.pdbx_seq_one_letter_code
_entity_poly.pdbx_strand_id
1 'polypeptide(L)'
;MPNKPTVVRTNSTPGSIKVVELKVLTFQELWDNYPSGDPYDNPDYKDQCAIRMSVTLHRVGVEMKSFSQKLVRPLSGQPTIGRIILDGKATATRADELSEWLKLRPFAGLPLPENVTGADWESKVKGRTGIIAFRNYWARSLKEKDPSGGHIDLWNGNRLTISSGEGLLGVFGRGIGVHSAHFPGTTYGYSDLRKATEILFWEIK
;
A
#
# COMPACT_ATOMS: atom_id res chain seq x y z
N MET A 1 -12.25 -14.52 -6.66
CA MET A 1 -13.50 -14.27 -7.42
C MET A 1 -13.73 -12.78 -7.42
N PRO A 2 -14.10 -12.16 -8.55
CA PRO A 2 -14.47 -10.76 -8.54
C PRO A 2 -15.62 -10.53 -7.56
N ASN A 3 -15.69 -9.35 -6.96
CA ASN A 3 -16.76 -9.02 -6.04
C ASN A 3 -18.11 -9.14 -6.76
N LYS A 4 -19.04 -9.82 -6.14
CA LYS A 4 -20.40 -9.92 -6.64
C LYS A 4 -21.13 -8.58 -6.46
N PRO A 5 -22.12 -8.23 -7.30
CA PRO A 5 -23.00 -7.12 -7.04
C PRO A 5 -23.52 -7.16 -5.61
N THR A 6 -23.46 -6.03 -4.92
CA THR A 6 -23.92 -5.93 -3.54
C THR A 6 -25.33 -5.36 -3.52
N VAL A 7 -26.25 -6.10 -2.91
CA VAL A 7 -27.60 -5.62 -2.66
C VAL A 7 -27.59 -4.81 -1.36
N VAL A 8 -27.96 -3.55 -1.43
CA VAL A 8 -28.05 -2.66 -0.27
C VAL A 8 -29.48 -2.20 -0.05
N ARG A 9 -29.85 -2.07 1.22
CA ARG A 9 -31.12 -1.47 1.62
C ARG A 9 -30.99 0.06 1.49
N THR A 10 -31.89 0.68 0.75
CA THR A 10 -31.83 2.12 0.48
C THR A 10 -32.50 2.97 1.57
N ASN A 11 -33.46 2.39 2.30
CA ASN A 11 -34.14 3.00 3.44
C ASN A 11 -34.80 1.91 4.33
N SER A 12 -35.56 2.30 5.34
CA SER A 12 -36.26 1.38 6.24
C SER A 12 -37.49 0.72 5.64
N THR A 13 -37.94 1.13 4.46
CA THR A 13 -39.13 0.55 3.80
C THR A 13 -38.85 -0.90 3.41
N PRO A 14 -39.73 -1.87 3.77
CA PRO A 14 -39.57 -3.24 3.35
C PRO A 14 -39.48 -3.37 1.82
N GLY A 15 -38.51 -4.13 1.32
CA GLY A 15 -38.30 -4.32 -0.11
C GLY A 15 -37.52 -3.20 -0.84
N SER A 16 -37.14 -2.11 -0.14
CA SER A 16 -36.30 -1.08 -0.74
C SER A 16 -34.84 -1.56 -0.84
N ILE A 17 -34.51 -2.15 -1.98
CA ILE A 17 -33.17 -2.65 -2.29
C ILE A 17 -32.61 -1.91 -3.49
N LYS A 18 -31.30 -1.73 -3.50
CA LYS A 18 -30.52 -1.23 -4.63
C LYS A 18 -29.40 -2.21 -4.91
N VAL A 19 -29.30 -2.65 -6.15
CA VAL A 19 -28.13 -3.38 -6.61
C VAL A 19 -27.06 -2.34 -6.94
N VAL A 20 -25.91 -2.43 -6.27
CA VAL A 20 -24.76 -1.57 -6.54
C VAL A 20 -23.73 -2.44 -7.26
N GLU A 21 -23.49 -2.09 -8.51
CA GLU A 21 -22.37 -2.63 -9.26
C GLU A 21 -21.12 -1.83 -8.87
N LEU A 22 -20.18 -2.50 -8.20
CA LEU A 22 -18.89 -1.93 -7.89
C LEU A 22 -17.99 -2.10 -9.11
N LYS A 23 -17.39 -1.01 -9.58
CA LYS A 23 -16.36 -1.08 -10.63
C LYS A 23 -15.22 -2.00 -10.16
N VAL A 24 -14.90 -2.99 -10.96
CA VAL A 24 -13.73 -3.84 -10.75
C VAL A 24 -12.50 -3.07 -11.23
N LEU A 25 -11.54 -2.85 -10.33
CA LEU A 25 -10.28 -2.20 -10.68
C LEU A 25 -9.32 -3.23 -11.26
N THR A 26 -8.63 -2.84 -12.33
CA THR A 26 -7.54 -3.61 -12.93
C THR A 26 -6.19 -3.11 -12.44
N PHE A 27 -5.16 -3.95 -12.55
CA PHE A 27 -3.80 -3.55 -12.23
C PHE A 27 -3.32 -2.40 -13.10
N GLN A 28 -3.65 -2.43 -14.40
CA GLN A 28 -3.24 -1.38 -15.34
C GLN A 28 -3.79 0.00 -14.93
N GLU A 29 -5.07 0.08 -14.48
CA GLU A 29 -5.62 1.33 -13.97
C GLU A 29 -4.86 1.85 -12.76
N LEU A 30 -4.47 0.99 -11.83
CA LEU A 30 -3.67 1.38 -10.67
C LEU A 30 -2.29 1.87 -11.09
N TRP A 31 -1.62 1.12 -11.98
CA TRP A 31 -0.27 1.42 -12.45
C TRP A 31 -0.18 2.76 -13.17
N ASP A 32 -1.11 3.02 -14.09
CA ASP A 32 -1.14 4.25 -14.89
C ASP A 32 -1.48 5.50 -14.05
N ASN A 33 -2.15 5.31 -12.92
CA ASN A 33 -2.54 6.39 -12.02
C ASN A 33 -1.61 6.58 -10.81
N TYR A 34 -0.52 5.80 -10.73
CA TYR A 34 0.44 5.94 -9.64
C TYR A 34 1.23 7.26 -9.76
N PRO A 35 1.36 8.06 -8.68
CA PRO A 35 2.07 9.34 -8.72
C PRO A 35 3.57 9.15 -9.01
N SER A 36 4.12 9.97 -9.89
CA SER A 36 5.56 9.98 -10.22
C SER A 36 6.42 10.71 -9.19
N GLY A 37 5.82 11.42 -8.22
CA GLY A 37 6.51 12.20 -7.20
C GLY A 37 5.78 12.13 -5.86
N ASP A 38 6.10 13.07 -4.98
CA ASP A 38 5.46 13.20 -3.68
C ASP A 38 4.17 14.00 -3.80
N PRO A 39 2.99 13.37 -3.63
CA PRO A 39 1.72 14.07 -3.81
C PRO A 39 1.35 14.99 -2.64
N TYR A 40 2.08 14.96 -1.52
CA TYR A 40 1.84 15.78 -0.36
C TYR A 40 3.08 16.60 0.00
N ASP A 41 3.05 17.90 -0.30
CA ASP A 41 4.14 18.83 0.00
C ASP A 41 4.12 19.20 1.50
N ASN A 42 4.67 18.31 2.32
CA ASN A 42 4.82 18.53 3.75
C ASN A 42 6.08 17.80 4.26
N PRO A 43 7.07 18.52 4.81
CA PRO A 43 8.36 17.97 5.26
C PRO A 43 8.24 16.94 6.39
N ASP A 44 7.12 16.89 7.10
CA ASP A 44 6.87 15.88 8.14
C ASP A 44 6.56 14.50 7.56
N TYR A 45 6.26 14.43 6.26
CA TYR A 45 5.88 13.19 5.54
C TYR A 45 6.89 12.85 4.46
N LYS A 46 8.11 12.48 4.87
CA LYS A 46 9.18 12.08 3.92
C LYS A 46 8.89 10.75 3.24
N ASP A 47 8.30 9.80 3.97
CA ASP A 47 7.98 8.47 3.48
C ASP A 47 6.53 8.43 2.99
N GLN A 48 6.32 8.68 1.70
CA GLN A 48 4.99 8.86 1.14
C GLN A 48 4.39 7.61 0.46
N CYS A 49 4.91 6.41 0.68
CA CYS A 49 4.42 5.20 0.02
C CYS A 49 2.90 4.97 0.24
N ALA A 50 2.40 5.13 1.47
CA ALA A 50 0.99 5.01 1.78
C ALA A 50 0.14 6.16 1.20
N ILE A 51 0.70 7.37 1.17
CA ILE A 51 0.05 8.54 0.56
C ILE A 51 -0.05 8.34 -0.95
N ARG A 52 1.03 7.93 -1.64
CA ARG A 52 1.02 7.64 -3.08
C ARG A 52 0.01 6.56 -3.43
N MET A 53 -0.02 5.45 -2.68
CA MET A 53 -1.02 4.40 -2.87
C MET A 53 -2.44 4.92 -2.65
N SER A 54 -2.67 5.74 -1.63
CA SER A 54 -3.99 6.36 -1.40
C SER A 54 -4.40 7.27 -2.55
N VAL A 55 -3.48 8.10 -3.06
CA VAL A 55 -3.73 8.97 -4.21
C VAL A 55 -4.01 8.16 -5.47
N THR A 56 -3.30 7.04 -5.68
CA THR A 56 -3.60 6.09 -6.76
C THR A 56 -5.05 5.60 -6.67
N LEU A 57 -5.46 5.13 -5.49
CA LEU A 57 -6.83 4.68 -5.24
C LEU A 57 -7.86 5.80 -5.50
N HIS A 58 -7.58 7.03 -5.08
CA HIS A 58 -8.45 8.18 -5.35
C HIS A 58 -8.61 8.48 -6.85
N ARG A 59 -7.51 8.39 -7.63
CA ARG A 59 -7.52 8.65 -9.07
C ARG A 59 -8.33 7.61 -9.84
N VAL A 60 -8.37 6.37 -9.35
CA VAL A 60 -9.21 5.31 -9.95
C VAL A 60 -10.63 5.24 -9.35
N GLY A 61 -11.02 6.22 -8.52
CA GLY A 61 -12.38 6.39 -8.01
C GLY A 61 -12.69 5.73 -6.67
N VAL A 62 -11.69 5.25 -5.93
CA VAL A 62 -11.87 4.73 -4.56
C VAL A 62 -11.77 5.88 -3.56
N GLU A 63 -12.87 6.21 -2.88
CA GLU A 63 -12.92 7.38 -1.99
C GLU A 63 -12.30 7.18 -0.60
N MET A 64 -11.96 5.96 -0.22
CA MET A 64 -11.38 5.59 1.08
C MET A 64 -12.16 6.10 2.32
N LYS A 65 -13.45 6.39 2.20
CA LYS A 65 -14.30 6.83 3.35
C LYS A 65 -14.32 5.84 4.49
N SER A 66 -14.18 4.56 4.19
CA SER A 66 -14.11 3.47 5.17
C SER A 66 -12.75 3.32 5.85
N PHE A 67 -11.68 4.01 5.38
CA PHE A 67 -10.42 4.09 6.09
C PHE A 67 -10.58 4.97 7.32
N SER A 68 -10.94 4.35 8.42
CA SER A 68 -11.31 5.02 9.68
C SER A 68 -10.94 4.16 10.89
N GLN A 69 -10.78 4.80 12.03
CA GLN A 69 -10.44 4.14 13.30
C GLN A 69 -11.52 3.16 13.80
N LYS A 70 -12.72 3.20 13.22
CA LYS A 70 -13.77 2.19 13.47
C LYS A 70 -13.43 0.83 12.85
N LEU A 71 -12.70 0.81 11.73
CA LEU A 71 -12.39 -0.39 10.97
C LEU A 71 -10.90 -0.77 10.99
N VAL A 72 -10.03 0.19 11.21
CA VAL A 72 -8.58 0.00 11.27
C VAL A 72 -8.08 0.42 12.63
N ARG A 73 -7.33 -0.44 13.30
CA ARG A 73 -6.71 -0.12 14.59
C ARG A 73 -5.43 0.70 14.37
N PRO A 74 -5.17 1.71 15.22
CA PRO A 74 -3.87 2.38 15.22
C PRO A 74 -2.73 1.39 15.46
N LEU A 75 -1.57 1.68 14.90
CA LEU A 75 -0.35 0.96 15.22
C LEU A 75 -0.04 1.05 16.72
N SER A 76 0.65 0.04 17.25
CA SER A 76 1.06 0.02 18.66
C SER A 76 1.76 1.31 19.05
N GLY A 77 1.38 1.87 20.19
CA GLY A 77 1.91 3.15 20.68
C GLY A 77 1.38 4.41 19.99
N GLN A 78 0.46 4.29 19.04
CA GLN A 78 -0.15 5.42 18.36
C GLN A 78 -1.56 5.69 18.88
N PRO A 79 -1.91 6.96 19.21
CA PRO A 79 -3.24 7.30 19.70
C PRO A 79 -4.32 7.23 18.63
N THR A 80 -3.94 7.44 17.36
CA THR A 80 -4.86 7.47 16.21
C THR A 80 -4.21 6.79 15.00
N ILE A 81 -5.05 6.40 14.03
CA ILE A 81 -4.53 5.94 12.72
C ILE A 81 -3.84 7.10 11.99
N GLY A 82 -2.84 6.77 11.17
CA GLY A 82 -2.16 7.70 10.28
C GLY A 82 -3.07 8.10 9.12
N ARG A 83 -3.87 9.15 9.32
CA ARG A 83 -4.85 9.63 8.36
C ARG A 83 -4.80 11.15 8.26
N ILE A 84 -4.69 11.62 7.03
CA ILE A 84 -4.87 13.03 6.66
C ILE A 84 -6.05 13.20 5.72
N ILE A 85 -6.44 14.43 5.46
CA ILE A 85 -7.35 14.77 4.37
C ILE A 85 -6.53 15.48 3.29
N LEU A 86 -6.44 14.85 2.13
CA LEU A 86 -5.77 15.39 0.96
C LEU A 86 -6.80 15.53 -0.17
N ASP A 87 -6.94 16.73 -0.71
CA ASP A 87 -7.96 17.08 -1.72
C ASP A 87 -9.38 16.64 -1.33
N GLY A 88 -9.73 16.85 -0.05
CA GLY A 88 -11.04 16.48 0.52
C GLY A 88 -11.24 14.98 0.75
N LYS A 89 -10.23 14.14 0.54
CA LYS A 89 -10.31 12.68 0.62
C LYS A 89 -9.47 12.12 1.77
N ALA A 90 -9.99 11.09 2.43
CA ALA A 90 -9.26 10.36 3.46
C ALA A 90 -8.04 9.66 2.85
N THR A 91 -6.85 9.94 3.38
CA THR A 91 -5.57 9.50 2.83
C THR A 91 -4.76 8.86 3.95
N ALA A 92 -4.31 7.62 3.75
CA ALA A 92 -3.46 6.92 4.70
C ALA A 92 -2.02 7.46 4.64
N THR A 93 -1.38 7.61 5.80
CA THR A 93 0.03 8.02 5.92
C THR A 93 0.93 6.90 6.42
N ARG A 94 0.37 5.74 6.80
CA ARG A 94 1.11 4.59 7.31
C ARG A 94 0.79 3.34 6.51
N ALA A 95 1.81 2.67 5.99
CA ALA A 95 1.69 1.50 5.12
C ALA A 95 0.96 0.32 5.80
N ASP A 96 1.29 0.05 7.06
CA ASP A 96 0.72 -1.08 7.78
C ASP A 96 -0.79 -0.91 8.03
N GLU A 97 -1.22 0.31 8.39
CA GLU A 97 -2.65 0.60 8.59
C GLU A 97 -3.42 0.57 7.27
N LEU A 98 -2.80 1.04 6.16
CA LEU A 98 -3.38 0.91 4.83
C LEU A 98 -3.51 -0.56 4.43
N SER A 99 -2.51 -1.39 4.73
CA SER A 99 -2.57 -2.83 4.44
C SER A 99 -3.66 -3.55 5.25
N GLU A 100 -3.89 -3.16 6.53
CA GLU A 100 -5.01 -3.67 7.32
C GLU A 100 -6.37 -3.29 6.71
N TRP A 101 -6.50 -2.07 6.21
CA TRP A 101 -7.71 -1.66 5.50
C TRP A 101 -7.93 -2.44 4.21
N LEU A 102 -6.88 -2.72 3.44
CA LEU A 102 -6.97 -3.53 2.21
C LEU A 102 -7.41 -4.97 2.49
N LYS A 103 -7.09 -5.55 3.67
CA LYS A 103 -7.59 -6.87 4.08
C LYS A 103 -9.12 -6.91 4.17
N LEU A 104 -9.78 -5.77 4.41
CA LEU A 104 -11.24 -5.64 4.41
C LEU A 104 -11.86 -5.68 3.01
N ARG A 105 -11.05 -5.70 1.96
CA ARG A 105 -11.48 -5.73 0.55
C ARG A 105 -12.38 -4.55 0.18
N PRO A 106 -11.90 -3.30 0.38
CA PRO A 106 -12.73 -2.10 0.30
C PRO A 106 -13.21 -1.72 -1.10
N PHE A 107 -12.72 -2.37 -2.14
CA PHE A 107 -13.14 -2.16 -3.52
C PHE A 107 -13.23 -3.46 -4.31
N ALA A 108 -13.95 -3.44 -5.42
CA ALA A 108 -14.15 -4.61 -6.26
C ALA A 108 -12.86 -5.03 -6.99
N GLY A 109 -12.65 -6.33 -7.12
CA GLY A 109 -11.44 -6.90 -7.74
C GLY A 109 -10.31 -7.18 -6.76
N LEU A 110 -10.32 -6.61 -5.55
CA LEU A 110 -9.30 -6.89 -4.54
C LEU A 110 -9.55 -8.26 -3.88
N PRO A 111 -8.65 -9.24 -4.01
CA PRO A 111 -8.75 -10.52 -3.33
C PRO A 111 -8.37 -10.42 -1.84
N LEU A 112 -8.42 -11.52 -1.12
CA LEU A 112 -7.69 -11.65 0.14
C LEU A 112 -6.17 -11.66 -0.15
N PRO A 113 -5.34 -11.12 0.75
CA PRO A 113 -3.90 -11.15 0.56
C PRO A 113 -3.35 -12.56 0.71
N GLU A 114 -2.35 -12.86 -0.09
CA GLU A 114 -1.47 -14.00 0.09
C GLU A 114 -0.28 -13.58 0.96
N ASN A 115 0.07 -14.39 1.95
CA ASN A 115 1.30 -14.20 2.71
C ASN A 115 2.47 -14.84 1.93
N VAL A 116 3.33 -13.99 1.40
CA VAL A 116 4.51 -14.38 0.62
C VAL A 116 5.81 -14.18 1.37
N THR A 117 5.75 -14.01 2.69
CA THR A 117 6.93 -13.76 3.54
C THR A 117 8.04 -14.78 3.30
N GLY A 118 9.26 -14.29 3.31
CA GLY A 118 10.49 -15.05 3.14
C GLY A 118 11.51 -14.36 2.25
N ALA A 119 12.76 -14.81 2.30
CA ALA A 119 13.85 -14.26 1.48
C ALA A 119 13.60 -14.47 -0.03
N ASP A 120 12.73 -15.41 -0.38
CA ASP A 120 12.33 -15.81 -1.73
C ASP A 120 11.04 -15.14 -2.22
N TRP A 121 10.53 -14.13 -1.52
CA TRP A 121 9.26 -13.47 -1.83
C TRP A 121 9.14 -13.03 -3.29
N GLU A 122 10.21 -12.52 -3.89
CA GLU A 122 10.19 -12.09 -5.29
C GLU A 122 9.86 -13.24 -6.25
N SER A 123 10.36 -14.45 -5.98
CA SER A 123 10.07 -15.62 -6.80
C SER A 123 8.61 -16.06 -6.71
N LYS A 124 7.97 -15.86 -5.54
CA LYS A 124 6.56 -16.19 -5.29
C LYS A 124 5.61 -15.28 -6.06
N VAL A 125 6.02 -14.03 -6.33
CA VAL A 125 5.18 -13.02 -7.03
C VAL A 125 5.68 -12.70 -8.45
N LYS A 126 6.74 -13.33 -8.90
CA LYS A 126 7.32 -13.11 -10.24
C LYS A 126 6.29 -13.40 -11.34
N GLY A 127 6.14 -12.47 -12.28
CA GLY A 127 5.19 -12.56 -13.38
C GLY A 127 3.73 -12.27 -13.00
N ARG A 128 3.47 -11.99 -11.71
CA ARG A 128 2.14 -11.62 -11.21
C ARG A 128 2.08 -10.10 -11.01
N THR A 129 0.88 -9.53 -11.00
CA THR A 129 0.67 -8.08 -10.79
C THR A 129 -0.23 -7.83 -9.59
N GLY A 130 -0.01 -6.74 -8.85
CA GLY A 130 -0.84 -6.45 -7.68
C GLY A 130 -0.28 -5.39 -6.74
N ILE A 131 -0.89 -5.31 -5.55
CA ILE A 131 -0.41 -4.50 -4.43
C ILE A 131 0.44 -5.40 -3.53
N ILE A 132 1.56 -4.89 -3.06
CA ILE A 132 2.44 -5.59 -2.11
C ILE A 132 2.75 -4.70 -0.91
N ALA A 133 2.74 -5.29 0.29
CA ALA A 133 3.06 -4.60 1.53
C ALA A 133 4.12 -5.36 2.31
N PHE A 134 5.09 -4.63 2.86
CA PHE A 134 6.20 -5.12 3.67
C PHE A 134 6.10 -4.50 5.05
N ARG A 135 6.17 -5.31 6.12
CA ARG A 135 6.08 -4.84 7.51
C ARG A 135 7.41 -4.97 8.23
N ASN A 136 7.71 -3.99 9.06
CA ASN A 136 8.81 -4.02 10.02
C ASN A 136 10.15 -4.44 9.39
N TYR A 137 10.54 -3.86 8.26
CA TYR A 137 11.79 -4.21 7.59
C TYR A 137 12.90 -3.17 7.75
N TRP A 138 12.60 -1.96 8.25
CA TRP A 138 13.57 -0.92 8.49
C TRP A 138 13.31 -0.16 9.80
N ALA A 139 14.40 0.28 10.45
CA ALA A 139 14.35 1.07 11.66
C ALA A 139 14.23 2.56 11.31
N ARG A 140 13.28 3.27 11.93
CA ARG A 140 13.06 4.70 11.73
C ARG A 140 14.16 5.57 12.37
N SER A 141 14.92 5.00 13.29
CA SER A 141 16.07 5.64 13.92
C SER A 141 17.12 4.63 14.29
N LEU A 142 18.39 5.08 14.44
CA LEU A 142 19.49 4.24 14.91
C LEU A 142 19.32 3.69 16.34
N LYS A 143 18.37 4.25 17.10
CA LYS A 143 18.07 3.82 18.48
C LYS A 143 16.96 2.76 18.54
N GLU A 144 16.26 2.53 17.43
CA GLU A 144 15.18 1.55 17.35
C GLU A 144 15.79 0.14 17.21
N LYS A 145 15.57 -0.70 18.23
CA LYS A 145 16.08 -2.08 18.25
C LYS A 145 15.30 -3.00 17.31
N ASP A 146 13.98 -2.77 17.25
CA ASP A 146 13.07 -3.57 16.41
C ASP A 146 12.56 -2.69 15.27
N PRO A 147 12.80 -3.06 14.00
CA PRO A 147 12.28 -2.31 12.86
C PRO A 147 10.77 -2.14 12.92
N SER A 148 10.27 -0.91 12.77
CA SER A 148 8.83 -0.61 12.76
C SER A 148 8.36 0.03 11.45
N GLY A 149 9.28 0.28 10.52
CA GLY A 149 8.99 0.87 9.23
C GLY A 149 8.38 -0.12 8.26
N GLY A 150 7.24 0.23 7.68
CA GLY A 150 6.55 -0.54 6.64
C GLY A 150 6.64 0.13 5.27
N HIS A 151 6.36 -0.62 4.21
CA HIS A 151 6.25 -0.14 2.83
C HIS A 151 5.05 -0.75 2.14
N ILE A 152 4.41 -0.01 1.26
CA ILE A 152 3.33 -0.49 0.40
C ILE A 152 3.50 0.09 -1.00
N ASP A 153 3.33 -0.76 -2.02
CA ASP A 153 3.59 -0.37 -3.40
C ASP A 153 2.82 -1.24 -4.40
N LEU A 154 2.91 -0.91 -5.69
CA LEU A 154 2.49 -1.76 -6.79
C LEU A 154 3.65 -2.63 -7.26
N TRP A 155 3.35 -3.89 -7.53
CA TRP A 155 4.26 -4.86 -8.13
C TRP A 155 3.79 -5.24 -9.53
N ASN A 156 4.63 -5.04 -10.53
CA ASN A 156 4.27 -5.28 -11.94
C ASN A 156 4.98 -6.52 -12.53
N GLY A 157 5.06 -7.59 -11.76
CA GLY A 157 5.61 -8.84 -12.21
C GLY A 157 7.13 -9.01 -12.04
N ASN A 158 7.89 -7.91 -12.00
CA ASN A 158 9.34 -7.94 -11.84
C ASN A 158 9.92 -6.74 -11.08
N ARG A 159 9.13 -5.71 -10.81
CA ARG A 159 9.59 -4.51 -10.10
C ARG A 159 8.47 -3.79 -9.36
N LEU A 160 8.84 -3.03 -8.36
CA LEU A 160 8.01 -2.03 -7.69
C LEU A 160 7.90 -0.75 -8.54
N THR A 161 7.02 0.18 -8.15
CA THR A 161 6.95 1.50 -8.79
C THR A 161 8.24 2.29 -8.57
N ILE A 162 8.51 3.21 -9.47
CA ILE A 162 9.62 4.17 -9.38
C ILE A 162 9.01 5.54 -9.14
N SER A 163 9.03 6.00 -7.91
CA SER A 163 8.37 7.25 -7.52
C SER A 163 9.34 8.36 -7.11
N SER A 164 10.63 8.06 -6.95
CA SER A 164 11.69 9.02 -6.59
C SER A 164 13.05 8.52 -7.09
N GLY A 165 14.07 9.37 -7.04
CA GLY A 165 15.45 8.98 -7.34
C GLY A 165 15.96 7.84 -6.45
N GLU A 166 15.51 7.80 -5.19
CA GLU A 166 15.81 6.70 -4.25
C GLU A 166 15.15 5.38 -4.70
N GLY A 167 13.90 5.44 -5.18
CA GLY A 167 13.20 4.28 -5.73
C GLY A 167 13.92 3.71 -6.95
N LEU A 168 14.46 4.56 -7.83
CA LEU A 168 15.22 4.13 -8.99
C LEU A 168 16.52 3.40 -8.59
N LEU A 169 17.27 3.94 -7.64
CA LEU A 169 18.48 3.29 -7.11
C LEU A 169 18.17 1.94 -6.45
N GLY A 170 17.07 1.87 -5.69
CA GLY A 170 16.62 0.62 -5.07
C GLY A 170 16.21 -0.45 -6.08
N VAL A 171 15.49 -0.07 -7.14
CA VAL A 171 15.11 -0.99 -8.23
C VAL A 171 16.34 -1.49 -8.98
N PHE A 172 17.26 -0.58 -9.36
CA PHE A 172 18.47 -0.95 -10.05
C PHE A 172 19.40 -1.82 -9.19
N GLY A 173 19.63 -1.42 -7.92
CA GLY A 173 20.46 -2.17 -6.99
C GLY A 173 19.96 -3.60 -6.77
N ARG A 174 18.65 -3.79 -6.54
CA ARG A 174 18.05 -5.12 -6.38
C ARG A 174 18.16 -5.96 -7.65
N GLY A 175 18.03 -5.34 -8.83
CA GLY A 175 18.21 -6.02 -10.12
C GLY A 175 19.61 -6.61 -10.33
N ILE A 176 20.64 -6.06 -9.68
CA ILE A 176 22.02 -6.56 -9.71
C ILE A 176 22.41 -7.31 -8.41
N GLY A 177 21.45 -7.68 -7.58
CA GLY A 177 21.69 -8.46 -6.34
C GLY A 177 22.11 -7.64 -5.11
N VAL A 178 22.09 -6.31 -5.17
CA VAL A 178 22.32 -5.45 -4.00
C VAL A 178 20.98 -5.19 -3.32
N HIS A 179 20.76 -5.83 -2.17
CA HIS A 179 19.45 -5.80 -1.50
C HIS A 179 19.30 -4.68 -0.47
N SER A 180 20.38 -4.04 -0.08
CA SER A 180 20.38 -2.84 0.76
C SER A 180 21.59 -1.97 0.44
N ALA A 181 21.44 -0.66 0.50
CA ALA A 181 22.54 0.28 0.39
C ALA A 181 22.30 1.45 1.33
N HIS A 182 23.38 1.95 1.92
CA HIS A 182 23.38 3.17 2.70
C HIS A 182 24.59 4.01 2.25
N PHE A 183 24.34 5.25 1.87
CA PHE A 183 25.41 6.14 1.42
C PHE A 183 25.93 6.93 2.62
N PRO A 184 27.21 6.73 3.04
CA PRO A 184 27.77 7.42 4.19
C PRO A 184 27.63 8.93 4.10
N GLY A 185 27.17 9.56 5.18
CA GLY A 185 26.99 11.02 5.26
C GLY A 185 25.70 11.55 4.60
N THR A 186 24.82 10.67 4.14
CA THR A 186 23.52 11.05 3.55
C THR A 186 22.38 10.31 4.24
N THR A 187 21.15 10.80 4.06
CA THR A 187 19.91 10.09 4.42
C THR A 187 19.47 9.12 3.32
N TYR A 188 20.24 9.01 2.25
CA TYR A 188 19.93 8.16 1.09
C TYR A 188 20.30 6.70 1.35
N GLY A 189 19.39 5.84 1.07
CA GLY A 189 19.59 4.41 1.17
C GLY A 189 18.29 3.65 0.98
N TYR A 190 18.38 2.32 0.82
CA TYR A 190 17.22 1.44 0.84
C TYR A 190 17.50 0.20 1.69
N SER A 191 16.48 -0.25 2.37
CA SER A 191 16.57 -1.40 3.27
C SER A 191 16.18 -2.70 2.55
N ASP A 192 16.70 -3.81 3.07
CA ASP A 192 16.46 -5.14 2.53
C ASP A 192 15.02 -5.60 2.84
N LEU A 193 14.16 -5.60 1.82
CA LEU A 193 12.76 -6.01 1.93
C LEU A 193 12.59 -7.49 2.37
N ARG A 194 13.64 -8.34 2.18
CA ARG A 194 13.62 -9.75 2.64
C ARG A 194 13.60 -9.88 4.16
N LYS A 195 13.94 -8.80 4.88
CA LYS A 195 13.90 -8.73 6.35
C LYS A 195 12.52 -8.39 6.91
N ALA A 196 11.53 -8.14 6.06
CA ALA A 196 10.17 -7.88 6.50
C ALA A 196 9.62 -9.04 7.32
N THR A 197 8.98 -8.73 8.45
CA THR A 197 8.35 -9.73 9.32
C THR A 197 7.08 -10.32 8.70
N GLU A 198 6.45 -9.58 7.81
CA GLU A 198 5.29 -10.01 7.02
C GLU A 198 5.33 -9.34 5.64
N ILE A 199 5.11 -10.13 4.58
CA ILE A 199 4.96 -9.64 3.21
C ILE A 199 3.62 -10.13 2.69
N LEU A 200 2.74 -9.19 2.37
CA LEU A 200 1.39 -9.47 1.88
C LEU A 200 1.26 -9.05 0.43
N PHE A 201 0.64 -9.91 -0.38
CA PHE A 201 0.43 -9.67 -1.79
C PHE A 201 -1.05 -9.83 -2.17
N TRP A 202 -1.63 -8.79 -2.76
CA TRP A 202 -2.98 -8.78 -3.34
C TRP A 202 -2.85 -8.86 -4.86
N GLU A 203 -3.07 -10.03 -5.44
CA GLU A 203 -3.00 -10.19 -6.89
C GLU A 203 -4.16 -9.46 -7.57
N ILE A 204 -3.85 -8.53 -8.46
CA ILE A 204 -4.81 -7.77 -9.27
C ILE A 204 -4.40 -7.92 -10.73
N LYS A 205 -5.34 -8.32 -11.58
CA LYS A 205 -5.12 -8.54 -13.03
C LYS A 205 -5.55 -7.33 -13.85
#